data_369905d548c9962479d9536384cd119e
#
_entry.id   369905d548c9962479d9536384cd119e
#
_cell.length_a   1.000
_cell.length_b   1.000
_cell.length_c   1.000
_cell.angle_alpha   90.00
_cell.angle_beta   90.00
_cell.angle_gamma   90.00
#
_symmetry.space_group_name_H-M   'P 1'
#
loop_
_entity.id
_entity.type
_entity.pdbx_description
1 polymer ?
#
loop_
_entity_poly.entity_id
_entity_poly.type
_entity_poly.pdbx_seq_one_letter_code
_entity_poly.pdbx_strand_id
1 'polypeptide(L)'
;MSSIKRNGGNLTEVRSYPAAEGGSPEGDGTVIKKFVYGSAWKDQLAAMTVEGTTRNFTYDANGNLLSDGKYTYSWTKGSLLAKVTGDGLEAVYTYDASGIRTSKKVNGITTEYLTAGGRVLSEKKNGVWQHYLYDGSGQLTAIRYKGADYYYVRNGLMTITGLVDANGTAVVNYFYDSWGRMLNITGSLAASLGKDNPYRFKGYYYDDETRMYYLKSRYYQPEICRFISADTIEVLDCQGDQL
;
A
#
# COMPACT_ATOMS: atom_id res chain seq x y z
N MET A 1 4.24 -21.30 -10.60
CA MET A 1 5.23 -20.23 -10.88
C MET A 1 4.54 -19.12 -11.65
N SER A 2 4.98 -17.85 -11.55
CA SER A 2 4.40 -16.76 -12.34
C SER A 2 5.49 -16.03 -13.10
N SER A 3 5.20 -15.53 -14.30
CA SER A 3 6.05 -14.65 -15.08
C SER A 3 5.38 -13.31 -15.35
N ILE A 4 6.17 -12.31 -15.71
CA ILE A 4 5.76 -10.94 -15.91
C ILE A 4 6.26 -10.47 -17.27
N LYS A 5 5.35 -9.96 -18.12
CA LYS A 5 5.71 -9.23 -19.34
C LYS A 5 5.68 -7.74 -19.10
N ARG A 6 6.61 -7.01 -19.73
CA ARG A 6 6.71 -5.56 -19.69
C ARG A 6 6.88 -4.99 -21.09
N ASN A 7 6.42 -3.75 -21.28
CA ASN A 7 6.68 -2.96 -22.49
C ASN A 7 6.98 -1.53 -22.07
N GLY A 8 8.16 -1.00 -22.44
CA GLY A 8 8.59 0.35 -22.07
C GLY A 8 8.59 0.60 -20.54
N GLY A 9 8.90 -0.42 -19.71
CA GLY A 9 8.82 -0.34 -18.25
C GLY A 9 7.45 -0.69 -17.67
N ASN A 10 6.38 -0.58 -18.43
CA ASN A 10 5.03 -0.88 -17.98
C ASN A 10 4.74 -2.38 -17.92
N LEU A 11 4.10 -2.82 -16.86
CA LEU A 11 3.62 -4.19 -16.70
C LEU A 11 2.43 -4.44 -17.62
N THR A 12 2.55 -5.37 -18.57
CA THR A 12 1.47 -5.66 -19.53
C THR A 12 0.71 -6.94 -19.22
N GLU A 13 1.39 -7.97 -18.70
CA GLU A 13 0.76 -9.24 -18.36
C GLU A 13 1.42 -9.88 -17.14
N VAL A 14 0.62 -10.60 -16.37
CA VAL A 14 1.06 -11.61 -15.40
C VAL A 14 0.52 -12.94 -15.84
N ARG A 15 1.40 -13.93 -15.94
CA ARG A 15 1.06 -15.30 -16.35
C ARG A 15 1.34 -16.27 -15.22
N SER A 16 0.50 -17.25 -15.06
CA SER A 16 0.68 -18.39 -14.17
C SER A 16 1.10 -19.61 -14.98
N TYR A 17 1.95 -20.43 -14.37
CA TYR A 17 2.41 -21.70 -14.93
C TYR A 17 2.11 -22.83 -13.96
N PRO A 18 1.85 -24.05 -14.43
CA PRO A 18 1.79 -25.23 -13.56
C PRO A 18 3.05 -25.34 -12.70
N ALA A 19 2.92 -25.91 -11.52
CA ALA A 19 4.09 -26.24 -10.70
C ALA A 19 4.91 -27.31 -11.44
N ALA A 20 6.18 -26.99 -11.77
CA ALA A 20 7.13 -27.97 -12.33
C ALA A 20 8.16 -28.30 -11.24
N GLU A 21 8.45 -29.56 -11.02
CA GLU A 21 9.55 -30.00 -10.17
C GLU A 21 10.86 -29.73 -10.91
N GLY A 22 11.63 -28.75 -10.41
CA GLY A 22 13.05 -28.54 -10.76
C GLY A 22 13.36 -27.88 -12.11
N GLY A 23 12.41 -27.31 -12.84
CA GLY A 23 12.62 -26.73 -14.17
C GLY A 23 12.13 -25.28 -14.34
N SER A 24 12.60 -24.62 -15.42
CA SER A 24 12.00 -23.37 -15.89
C SER A 24 10.56 -23.63 -16.37
N PRO A 25 9.65 -22.64 -16.25
CA PRO A 25 8.28 -22.83 -16.77
C PRO A 25 8.32 -23.07 -18.27
N GLU A 26 7.68 -24.16 -18.71
CA GLU A 26 7.53 -24.49 -20.10
C GLU A 26 6.20 -23.99 -20.68
N GLY A 27 6.21 -23.60 -21.97
CA GLY A 27 5.04 -23.10 -22.68
C GLY A 27 4.69 -21.65 -22.40
N ASP A 28 3.53 -21.21 -22.91
CA ASP A 28 3.11 -19.81 -22.85
C ASP A 28 2.49 -19.38 -21.51
N GLY A 29 2.19 -20.31 -20.62
CA GLY A 29 1.48 -20.04 -19.36
C GLY A 29 0.07 -19.46 -19.57
N THR A 30 -0.74 -19.45 -18.51
CA THR A 30 -2.07 -18.84 -18.52
C THR A 30 -1.99 -17.37 -18.09
N VAL A 31 -2.52 -16.44 -18.90
CA VAL A 31 -2.62 -15.02 -18.54
C VAL A 31 -3.66 -14.89 -17.42
N ILE A 32 -3.21 -14.47 -16.23
CA ILE A 32 -4.08 -14.25 -15.06
C ILE A 32 -4.39 -12.77 -14.84
N LYS A 33 -3.51 -11.88 -15.34
CA LYS A 33 -3.76 -10.43 -15.36
C LYS A 33 -3.26 -9.83 -16.66
N LYS A 34 -4.02 -8.88 -17.22
CA LYS A 34 -3.64 -8.09 -18.39
C LYS A 34 -3.84 -6.61 -18.07
N PHE A 35 -2.89 -5.77 -18.47
CA PHE A 35 -2.91 -4.33 -18.26
C PHE A 35 -2.89 -3.62 -19.61
N VAL A 36 -3.76 -2.65 -19.78
CA VAL A 36 -3.88 -1.80 -20.98
C VAL A 36 -3.62 -0.36 -20.57
N TYR A 37 -2.79 0.33 -21.33
CA TYR A 37 -2.37 1.70 -21.06
C TYR A 37 -2.96 2.68 -22.07
N GLY A 38 -3.12 3.93 -21.65
CA GLY A 38 -3.65 5.00 -22.48
C GLY A 38 -2.73 5.36 -23.66
N SER A 39 -3.30 5.89 -24.73
CA SER A 39 -2.54 6.34 -25.90
C SER A 39 -1.95 7.74 -25.70
N ALA A 40 -2.65 8.63 -24.98
CA ALA A 40 -2.20 9.99 -24.72
C ALA A 40 -1.11 10.05 -23.63
N TRP A 41 -1.33 9.30 -22.54
CA TRP A 41 -0.37 9.16 -21.45
C TRP A 41 0.02 7.69 -21.34
N LYS A 42 1.13 7.34 -21.97
CA LYS A 42 1.56 5.93 -22.12
C LYS A 42 1.75 5.16 -20.81
N ASP A 43 1.96 5.87 -19.70
CA ASP A 43 2.12 5.28 -18.38
C ASP A 43 0.83 5.22 -17.57
N GLN A 44 -0.28 5.77 -18.09
CA GLN A 44 -1.57 5.78 -17.42
C GLN A 44 -2.32 4.48 -17.71
N LEU A 45 -2.63 3.72 -16.67
CA LEU A 45 -3.39 2.47 -16.78
C LEU A 45 -4.83 2.77 -17.19
N ALA A 46 -5.25 2.34 -18.37
CA ALA A 46 -6.62 2.55 -18.87
C ALA A 46 -7.56 1.40 -18.49
N ALA A 47 -7.06 0.17 -18.47
CA ALA A 47 -7.86 -0.99 -18.08
C ALA A 47 -7.00 -2.12 -17.52
N MET A 48 -7.60 -2.93 -16.64
CA MET A 48 -7.03 -4.17 -16.14
C MET A 48 -8.05 -5.29 -16.22
N THR A 49 -7.63 -6.43 -16.79
CA THR A 49 -8.44 -7.65 -16.81
C THR A 49 -7.83 -8.68 -15.86
N VAL A 50 -8.64 -9.23 -14.97
CA VAL A 50 -8.27 -10.30 -14.03
C VAL A 50 -9.30 -11.40 -14.20
N GLU A 51 -8.86 -12.63 -14.53
CA GLU A 51 -9.74 -13.80 -14.67
C GLU A 51 -10.98 -13.51 -15.53
N GLY A 52 -10.79 -12.81 -16.65
CA GLY A 52 -11.85 -12.46 -17.60
C GLY A 52 -12.67 -11.23 -17.26
N THR A 53 -12.58 -10.69 -16.04
CA THR A 53 -13.29 -9.46 -15.63
C THR A 53 -12.42 -8.24 -15.88
N THR A 54 -12.93 -7.29 -16.66
CA THR A 54 -12.24 -6.04 -16.99
C THR A 54 -12.76 -4.87 -16.13
N ARG A 55 -11.82 -4.13 -15.54
CA ARG A 55 -12.07 -2.86 -14.86
C ARG A 55 -11.41 -1.73 -15.64
N ASN A 56 -12.11 -0.62 -15.81
CA ASN A 56 -11.62 0.58 -16.47
C ASN A 56 -11.18 1.61 -15.44
N PHE A 57 -10.15 2.38 -15.78
CA PHE A 57 -9.55 3.40 -14.91
C PHE A 57 -9.77 4.77 -15.54
N THR A 58 -10.17 5.74 -14.73
CA THR A 58 -10.32 7.13 -15.13
C THR A 58 -9.52 8.04 -14.20
N TYR A 59 -9.08 9.18 -14.72
CA TYR A 59 -8.18 10.09 -14.01
C TYR A 59 -8.62 11.54 -14.21
N ASP A 60 -8.21 12.41 -13.28
CA ASP A 60 -8.33 13.86 -13.45
C ASP A 60 -7.20 14.42 -14.32
N ALA A 61 -7.23 15.73 -14.57
CA ALA A 61 -6.19 16.42 -15.35
C ALA A 61 -4.80 16.44 -14.68
N ASN A 62 -4.72 16.19 -13.37
CA ASN A 62 -3.48 16.09 -12.61
C ASN A 62 -2.91 14.66 -12.59
N GLY A 63 -3.60 13.70 -13.22
CA GLY A 63 -3.22 12.30 -13.23
C GLY A 63 -3.61 11.52 -11.98
N ASN A 64 -4.47 12.07 -11.12
CA ASN A 64 -4.99 11.33 -9.98
C ASN A 64 -6.11 10.40 -10.41
N LEU A 65 -6.12 9.18 -9.86
CA LEU A 65 -7.16 8.20 -10.14
C LEU A 65 -8.52 8.67 -9.64
N LEU A 66 -9.53 8.70 -10.51
CA LEU A 66 -10.93 9.00 -10.17
C LEU A 66 -11.77 7.74 -9.98
N SER A 67 -11.50 6.70 -10.76
CA SER A 67 -12.17 5.42 -10.63
C SER A 67 -11.25 4.29 -11.10
N ASP A 68 -11.34 3.14 -10.44
CA ASP A 68 -10.70 1.88 -10.86
C ASP A 68 -11.73 0.82 -11.26
N GLY A 69 -12.99 1.21 -11.44
CA GLY A 69 -14.11 0.33 -11.74
C GLY A 69 -14.67 -0.41 -10.53
N LYS A 70 -14.02 -0.36 -9.36
CA LYS A 70 -14.49 -0.88 -8.08
C LYS A 70 -14.77 0.25 -7.09
N TYR A 71 -13.85 1.21 -7.01
CA TYR A 71 -13.93 2.36 -6.14
C TYR A 71 -13.92 3.66 -6.94
N THR A 72 -14.46 4.72 -6.35
CA THR A 72 -14.32 6.11 -6.79
C THR A 72 -13.48 6.87 -5.77
N TYR A 73 -12.67 7.78 -6.26
CA TYR A 73 -11.67 8.53 -5.49
C TYR A 73 -11.92 10.01 -5.66
N SER A 74 -11.82 10.79 -4.59
CA SER A 74 -11.80 12.25 -4.68
C SER A 74 -10.55 12.80 -3.99
N TRP A 75 -10.05 13.91 -4.51
CA TRP A 75 -8.77 14.50 -4.15
C TRP A 75 -8.95 15.92 -3.65
N THR A 76 -8.03 16.37 -2.81
CA THR A 76 -7.94 17.75 -2.32
C THR A 76 -6.50 18.25 -2.40
N LYS A 77 -6.31 19.57 -2.41
CA LYS A 77 -4.98 20.18 -2.51
C LYS A 77 -4.10 19.57 -3.63
N GLY A 78 -4.71 19.26 -4.76
CA GLY A 78 -4.03 18.73 -5.94
C GLY A 78 -3.83 17.21 -5.94
N SER A 79 -3.24 16.61 -4.91
CA SER A 79 -2.84 15.19 -4.90
C SER A 79 -3.12 14.45 -3.59
N LEU A 80 -3.75 15.10 -2.60
CA LEU A 80 -4.11 14.43 -1.35
C LEU A 80 -5.44 13.69 -1.49
N LEU A 81 -5.45 12.39 -1.23
CA LEU A 81 -6.66 11.57 -1.31
C LEU A 81 -7.65 11.99 -0.22
N ALA A 82 -8.79 12.56 -0.60
CA ALA A 82 -9.79 13.04 0.34
C ALA A 82 -10.81 11.95 0.71
N LYS A 83 -11.24 11.16 -0.27
CA LYS A 83 -12.29 10.17 -0.06
C LYS A 83 -12.17 8.99 -1.03
N VAL A 84 -12.54 7.80 -0.55
CA VAL A 84 -12.75 6.59 -1.34
C VAL A 84 -14.15 6.06 -1.05
N THR A 85 -14.92 5.74 -2.11
CA THR A 85 -16.24 5.13 -1.96
C THR A 85 -16.44 4.00 -2.97
N GLY A 86 -17.26 3.02 -2.62
CA GLY A 86 -17.64 1.91 -3.49
C GLY A 86 -17.59 0.57 -2.75
N ASP A 87 -18.36 -0.41 -3.21
CA ASP A 87 -18.39 -1.76 -2.66
C ASP A 87 -18.65 -1.79 -1.13
N GLY A 88 -19.59 -0.93 -0.65
CA GLY A 88 -19.91 -0.81 0.78
C GLY A 88 -18.86 -0.08 1.62
N LEU A 89 -17.80 0.47 1.00
CA LEU A 89 -16.78 1.27 1.65
C LEU A 89 -17.08 2.76 1.51
N GLU A 90 -16.93 3.49 2.62
CA GLU A 90 -16.74 4.93 2.66
C GLU A 90 -15.55 5.24 3.56
N ALA A 91 -14.45 5.71 2.97
CA ALA A 91 -13.26 6.16 3.69
C ALA A 91 -13.01 7.64 3.41
N VAL A 92 -12.85 8.45 4.46
CA VAL A 92 -12.56 9.89 4.39
C VAL A 92 -11.26 10.16 5.12
N TYR A 93 -10.39 10.97 4.53
CA TYR A 93 -9.07 11.28 5.05
C TYR A 93 -8.93 12.79 5.30
N THR A 94 -8.31 13.17 6.41
CA THR A 94 -7.99 14.57 6.71
C THR A 94 -6.49 14.76 6.89
N TYR A 95 -6.02 15.94 6.57
CA TYR A 95 -4.59 16.28 6.53
C TYR A 95 -4.34 17.62 7.21
N ASP A 96 -3.17 17.80 7.77
CA ASP A 96 -2.69 19.09 8.24
C ASP A 96 -2.27 20.00 7.07
N ALA A 97 -1.74 21.19 7.41
CA ALA A 97 -1.27 22.15 6.41
C ALA A 97 -0.06 21.64 5.60
N SER A 98 0.73 20.73 6.17
CA SER A 98 1.90 20.10 5.53
C SER A 98 1.56 18.87 4.71
N GLY A 99 0.26 18.50 4.60
CA GLY A 99 -0.17 17.32 3.84
C GLY A 99 0.02 16.00 4.58
N ILE A 100 0.31 16.03 5.88
CA ILE A 100 0.40 14.81 6.71
C ILE A 100 -1.00 14.43 7.20
N ARG A 101 -1.38 13.17 7.02
CA ARG A 101 -2.70 12.66 7.41
C ARG A 101 -2.88 12.70 8.94
N THR A 102 -3.91 13.40 9.40
CA THR A 102 -4.25 13.58 10.82
C THR A 102 -5.39 12.69 11.27
N SER A 103 -6.27 12.26 10.35
CA SER A 103 -7.26 11.25 10.66
C SER A 103 -7.71 10.47 9.42
N LYS A 104 -8.35 9.32 9.64
CA LYS A 104 -9.21 8.65 8.67
C LYS A 104 -10.51 8.23 9.33
N LYS A 105 -11.61 8.28 8.58
CA LYS A 105 -12.93 7.77 8.99
C LYS A 105 -13.39 6.72 8.00
N VAL A 106 -13.56 5.49 8.45
CA VAL A 106 -13.92 4.34 7.62
C VAL A 106 -15.26 3.79 8.11
N ASN A 107 -16.29 3.86 7.27
CA ASN A 107 -17.65 3.40 7.60
C ASN A 107 -18.12 3.87 8.99
N GLY A 108 -17.87 5.16 9.29
CA GLY A 108 -18.25 5.78 10.58
C GLY A 108 -17.20 5.67 11.69
N ILE A 109 -16.21 4.77 11.59
CA ILE A 109 -15.16 4.57 12.59
C ILE A 109 -13.99 5.52 12.31
N THR A 110 -13.66 6.37 13.27
CA THR A 110 -12.53 7.31 13.16
C THR A 110 -11.25 6.73 13.77
N THR A 111 -10.15 6.87 13.03
CA THR A 111 -8.78 6.71 13.53
C THR A 111 -8.12 8.08 13.52
N GLU A 112 -7.62 8.52 14.67
CA GLU A 112 -6.89 9.79 14.85
C GLU A 112 -5.39 9.50 14.96
N TYR A 113 -4.56 10.34 14.34
CA TYR A 113 -3.10 10.20 14.36
C TYR A 113 -2.44 11.33 15.13
N LEU A 114 -1.57 10.98 16.08
CA LEU A 114 -0.60 11.91 16.64
C LEU A 114 0.68 11.81 15.81
N THR A 115 1.04 12.90 15.16
CA THR A 115 2.19 12.97 14.26
C THR A 115 3.24 13.96 14.74
N ALA A 116 4.51 13.67 14.54
CA ALA A 116 5.62 14.61 14.70
C ALA A 116 6.73 14.29 13.69
N GLY A 117 7.35 15.30 13.11
CA GLY A 117 8.43 15.14 12.13
C GLY A 117 8.01 14.30 10.91
N GLY A 118 6.75 14.39 10.51
CA GLY A 118 6.20 13.60 9.40
C GLY A 118 6.05 12.10 9.69
N ARG A 119 6.08 11.69 10.97
CA ARG A 119 5.89 10.29 11.42
C ARG A 119 4.65 10.18 12.27
N VAL A 120 3.95 9.08 12.19
CA VAL A 120 2.87 8.75 13.13
C VAL A 120 3.51 8.19 14.40
N LEU A 121 3.37 8.89 15.51
CA LEU A 121 3.86 8.43 16.82
C LEU A 121 2.82 7.55 17.52
N SER A 122 1.55 7.83 17.30
CA SER A 122 0.45 7.08 17.91
C SER A 122 -0.79 7.18 17.04
N GLU A 123 -1.64 6.19 17.16
CA GLU A 123 -3.00 6.27 16.62
C GLU A 123 -4.03 5.84 17.65
N LYS A 124 -5.24 6.39 17.54
CA LYS A 124 -6.38 6.05 18.37
C LYS A 124 -7.55 5.62 17.51
N LYS A 125 -8.01 4.39 17.69
CA LYS A 125 -9.17 3.82 17.00
C LYS A 125 -10.12 3.23 18.04
N ASN A 126 -11.39 3.62 17.99
CA ASN A 126 -12.40 3.15 18.98
C ASN A 126 -11.96 3.33 20.44
N GLY A 127 -11.27 4.43 20.77
CA GLY A 127 -10.76 4.69 22.13
C GLY A 127 -9.48 3.92 22.49
N VAL A 128 -9.03 3.00 21.68
CA VAL A 128 -7.80 2.20 21.91
C VAL A 128 -6.60 2.88 21.25
N TRP A 129 -5.56 3.07 22.04
CA TRP A 129 -4.29 3.63 21.57
C TRP A 129 -3.31 2.54 21.15
N GLN A 130 -2.57 2.81 20.05
CA GLN A 130 -1.36 2.12 19.66
C GLN A 130 -0.23 3.16 19.55
N HIS A 131 0.98 2.81 19.97
CA HIS A 131 2.13 3.70 19.91
C HIS A 131 3.24 3.07 19.08
N TYR A 132 3.93 3.89 18.30
CA TYR A 132 5.01 3.47 17.43
C TYR A 132 6.33 4.01 17.95
N LEU A 133 7.29 3.12 18.17
CA LEU A 133 8.58 3.44 18.74
C LEU A 133 9.62 3.53 17.64
N TYR A 134 10.42 4.58 17.70
CA TYR A 134 11.46 4.87 16.72
C TYR A 134 12.80 4.95 17.43
N ASP A 135 13.89 4.54 16.76
CA ASP A 135 15.25 4.71 17.26
C ASP A 135 15.76 6.15 17.02
N GLY A 136 17.00 6.41 17.46
CA GLY A 136 17.65 7.71 17.32
C GLY A 136 17.88 8.16 15.87
N SER A 137 17.88 7.24 14.91
CA SER A 137 17.93 7.54 13.47
C SER A 137 16.55 7.82 12.87
N GLY A 138 15.50 7.59 13.66
CA GLY A 138 14.11 7.75 13.26
C GLY A 138 13.56 6.57 12.48
N GLN A 139 14.18 5.40 12.60
CA GLN A 139 13.64 4.16 12.06
C GLN A 139 12.62 3.58 13.04
N LEU A 140 11.47 3.16 12.53
CA LEU A 140 10.43 2.47 13.30
C LEU A 140 10.98 1.13 13.82
N THR A 141 10.98 0.89 15.14
CA THR A 141 11.57 -0.31 15.77
C THR A 141 10.55 -1.22 16.43
N ALA A 142 9.50 -0.65 17.04
CA ALA A 142 8.51 -1.44 17.75
C ALA A 142 7.12 -0.79 17.72
N ILE A 143 6.11 -1.57 18.05
CA ILE A 143 4.76 -1.13 18.34
C ILE A 143 4.41 -1.49 19.78
N ARG A 144 3.87 -0.53 20.55
CA ARG A 144 3.20 -0.80 21.81
C ARG A 144 1.73 -1.03 21.56
N TYR A 145 1.30 -2.25 21.82
CA TYR A 145 -0.05 -2.71 21.56
C TYR A 145 -0.63 -3.36 22.83
N LYS A 146 -1.76 -2.82 23.33
CA LYS A 146 -2.44 -3.30 24.55
C LYS A 146 -1.50 -3.45 25.76
N GLY A 147 -0.56 -2.50 25.92
CA GLY A 147 0.36 -2.44 27.05
C GLY A 147 1.65 -3.26 26.91
N ALA A 148 1.82 -4.02 25.83
CA ALA A 148 3.04 -4.78 25.55
C ALA A 148 3.77 -4.24 24.32
N ASP A 149 5.09 -4.36 24.31
CA ASP A 149 5.92 -3.96 23.19
C ASP A 149 6.24 -5.15 22.30
N TYR A 150 6.09 -4.95 20.97
CA TYR A 150 6.43 -5.92 19.93
C TYR A 150 7.38 -5.29 18.93
N TYR A 151 8.43 -6.03 18.57
CA TYR A 151 9.53 -5.51 17.75
C TYR A 151 9.39 -5.98 16.33
N TYR A 152 9.64 -5.06 15.39
CA TYR A 152 9.53 -5.33 13.95
C TYR A 152 10.69 -6.15 13.42
N VAL A 153 10.38 -7.24 12.75
CA VAL A 153 11.34 -8.03 11.95
C VAL A 153 11.24 -7.57 10.50
N ARG A 154 12.39 -7.28 9.87
CA ARG A 154 12.49 -6.80 8.49
C ARG A 154 13.45 -7.66 7.67
N ASN A 155 13.17 -7.68 6.36
CA ASN A 155 14.14 -8.18 5.40
C ASN A 155 15.08 -7.06 4.88
N GLY A 156 16.02 -7.43 3.99
CA GLY A 156 16.98 -6.48 3.41
C GLY A 156 16.38 -5.36 2.56
N LEU A 157 15.10 -5.45 2.20
CA LEU A 157 14.33 -4.41 1.46
C LEU A 157 13.46 -3.54 2.40
N MET A 158 13.72 -3.59 3.71
CA MET A 158 12.98 -2.87 4.76
C MET A 158 11.50 -3.30 4.88
N THR A 159 11.07 -4.36 4.22
CA THR A 159 9.74 -4.93 4.37
C THR A 159 9.60 -5.57 5.74
N ILE A 160 8.56 -5.23 6.48
CA ILE A 160 8.22 -5.86 7.75
C ILE A 160 7.66 -7.25 7.45
N THR A 161 8.40 -8.27 7.86
CA THR A 161 8.05 -9.69 7.65
C THR A 161 7.42 -10.32 8.88
N GLY A 162 7.47 -9.64 10.03
CA GLY A 162 6.86 -10.14 11.26
C GLY A 162 7.04 -9.21 12.45
N LEU A 163 6.52 -9.70 13.58
CA LEU A 163 6.67 -9.10 14.90
C LEU A 163 7.08 -10.18 15.89
N VAL A 164 8.01 -9.83 16.77
CA VAL A 164 8.43 -10.66 17.90
C VAL A 164 8.06 -10.00 19.23
N ASP A 165 7.84 -10.79 20.27
CA ASP A 165 7.66 -10.30 21.64
C ASP A 165 9.02 -9.93 22.29
N ALA A 166 8.99 -9.53 23.56
CA ALA A 166 10.18 -9.15 24.33
C ALA A 166 11.18 -10.31 24.54
N ASN A 167 10.75 -11.56 24.35
CA ASN A 167 11.60 -12.75 24.45
C ASN A 167 12.19 -13.17 23.10
N GLY A 168 11.87 -12.43 22.01
CA GLY A 168 12.28 -12.78 20.66
C GLY A 168 11.40 -13.84 19.98
N THR A 169 10.27 -14.22 20.59
CA THR A 169 9.34 -15.19 20.00
C THR A 169 8.51 -14.55 18.90
N ALA A 170 8.48 -15.17 17.72
CA ALA A 170 7.66 -14.69 16.61
C ALA A 170 6.17 -14.86 16.91
N VAL A 171 5.44 -13.74 16.99
CA VAL A 171 4.00 -13.71 17.30
C VAL A 171 3.15 -13.35 16.08
N VAL A 172 3.75 -12.72 15.06
CA VAL A 172 3.12 -12.39 13.78
C VAL A 172 4.12 -12.62 12.65
N ASN A 173 3.66 -13.25 11.55
CA ASN A 173 4.41 -13.33 10.31
C ASN A 173 3.53 -12.84 9.16
N TYR A 174 4.10 -12.00 8.28
CA TYR A 174 3.45 -11.44 7.11
C TYR A 174 4.02 -12.04 5.83
N PHE A 175 3.15 -12.41 4.91
CA PHE A 175 3.51 -12.93 3.59
C PHE A 175 2.96 -12.02 2.50
N TYR A 176 3.82 -11.66 1.56
CA TYR A 176 3.51 -10.74 0.46
C TYR A 176 3.88 -11.38 -0.88
N ASP A 177 3.21 -10.93 -1.94
CA ASP A 177 3.76 -11.10 -3.27
C ASP A 177 4.89 -10.06 -3.53
N SER A 178 5.53 -10.16 -4.70
CA SER A 178 6.64 -9.27 -5.08
C SER A 178 6.25 -7.78 -5.16
N TRP A 179 4.96 -7.47 -5.21
CA TRP A 179 4.41 -6.13 -5.32
C TRP A 179 3.87 -5.59 -3.99
N GLY A 180 3.95 -6.36 -2.93
CA GLY A 180 3.48 -5.98 -1.61
C GLY A 180 2.01 -6.27 -1.35
N ARG A 181 1.33 -7.01 -2.22
CA ARG A 181 -0.02 -7.49 -1.92
C ARG A 181 0.07 -8.48 -0.78
N MET A 182 -0.70 -8.24 0.29
CA MET A 182 -0.79 -9.14 1.43
C MET A 182 -1.41 -10.48 0.98
N LEU A 183 -0.69 -11.57 1.19
CA LEU A 183 -1.11 -12.93 0.89
C LEU A 183 -1.66 -13.64 2.13
N ASN A 184 -0.94 -13.53 3.26
CA ASN A 184 -1.31 -14.20 4.49
C ASN A 184 -0.69 -13.52 5.72
N ILE A 185 -1.32 -13.72 6.87
CA ILE A 185 -0.83 -13.34 8.20
C ILE A 185 -0.93 -14.58 9.08
N THR A 186 0.17 -15.01 9.71
CA THR A 186 0.20 -16.16 10.61
C THR A 186 0.83 -15.79 11.96
N GLY A 187 0.77 -16.69 12.93
CA GLY A 187 1.30 -16.51 14.28
C GLY A 187 0.23 -16.42 15.35
N SER A 188 0.64 -16.47 16.60
CA SER A 188 -0.28 -16.49 17.78
C SER A 188 -1.12 -15.22 17.91
N LEU A 189 -0.63 -14.08 17.42
CA LEU A 189 -1.32 -12.79 17.42
C LEU A 189 -1.76 -12.33 16.01
N ALA A 190 -1.84 -13.24 15.03
CA ALA A 190 -2.20 -12.93 13.65
C ALA A 190 -3.56 -12.21 13.54
N ALA A 191 -4.58 -12.69 14.26
CA ALA A 191 -5.95 -12.18 14.19
C ALA A 191 -6.17 -10.85 14.96
N SER A 192 -5.21 -10.43 15.80
CA SER A 192 -5.26 -9.20 16.60
C SER A 192 -4.16 -8.24 16.16
N LEU A 193 -2.99 -8.27 16.82
CA LEU A 193 -1.83 -7.42 16.49
C LEU A 193 -1.47 -7.48 14.99
N GLY A 194 -1.52 -8.68 14.37
CA GLY A 194 -1.18 -8.85 12.96
C GLY A 194 -2.11 -8.09 12.02
N LYS A 195 -3.41 -7.98 12.34
CA LYS A 195 -4.37 -7.17 11.58
C LYS A 195 -4.31 -5.70 11.97
N ASP A 196 -4.16 -5.41 13.27
CA ASP A 196 -4.22 -4.04 13.78
C ASP A 196 -2.92 -3.25 13.49
N ASN A 197 -1.77 -3.92 13.30
CA ASN A 197 -0.54 -3.26 12.89
C ASN A 197 -0.62 -2.79 11.44
N PRO A 198 -0.50 -1.47 11.18
CA PRO A 198 -0.57 -0.95 9.82
C PRO A 198 0.77 -0.97 9.08
N TYR A 199 1.91 -1.02 9.77
CA TYR A 199 3.20 -0.98 9.09
C TYR A 199 3.59 -2.33 8.53
N ARG A 200 3.79 -2.41 7.18
CA ARG A 200 3.94 -3.68 6.47
C ARG A 200 5.01 -3.61 5.38
N PHE A 201 4.65 -3.80 4.11
CA PHE A 201 5.56 -3.83 2.96
C PHE A 201 6.41 -2.54 2.87
N LYS A 202 7.74 -2.69 2.78
CA LYS A 202 8.72 -1.58 2.80
C LYS A 202 8.57 -0.61 3.98
N GLY A 203 7.94 -1.05 5.08
CA GLY A 203 7.67 -0.20 6.23
C GLY A 203 6.60 0.87 5.99
N TYR A 204 5.82 0.78 4.91
CA TYR A 204 4.73 1.71 4.62
C TYR A 204 3.49 1.42 5.47
N TYR A 205 2.69 2.47 5.67
CA TYR A 205 1.43 2.38 6.38
C TYR A 205 0.34 1.79 5.46
N TYR A 206 -0.20 0.63 5.83
CA TYR A 206 -1.23 -0.08 5.07
C TYR A 206 -2.63 0.29 5.56
N ASP A 207 -3.47 0.73 4.66
CA ASP A 207 -4.89 0.96 4.87
C ASP A 207 -5.66 -0.31 4.45
N ASP A 208 -6.05 -1.13 5.43
CA ASP A 208 -6.64 -2.46 5.21
C ASP A 208 -7.96 -2.39 4.43
N GLU A 209 -8.74 -1.33 4.64
CA GLU A 209 -10.02 -1.08 3.98
C GLU A 209 -9.91 -0.88 2.47
N THR A 210 -8.85 -0.22 2.01
CA THR A 210 -8.59 0.02 0.58
C THR A 210 -7.53 -0.90 0.00
N ARG A 211 -6.80 -1.62 0.86
CA ARG A 211 -5.62 -2.43 0.53
C ARG A 211 -4.51 -1.63 -0.14
N MET A 212 -4.41 -0.35 0.18
CA MET A 212 -3.38 0.56 -0.32
C MET A 212 -2.34 0.87 0.76
N TYR A 213 -1.15 1.24 0.33
CA TYR A 213 -0.11 1.77 1.20
C TYR A 213 -0.10 3.30 1.12
N TYR A 214 -0.16 3.95 2.27
CA TYR A 214 -0.02 5.40 2.42
C TYR A 214 1.45 5.76 2.60
N LEU A 215 1.98 6.59 1.69
CA LEU A 215 3.36 7.08 1.65
C LEU A 215 3.43 8.60 1.84
N LYS A 216 2.64 9.15 2.75
CA LYS A 216 2.48 10.58 3.02
C LYS A 216 1.83 11.34 1.86
N SER A 217 2.59 11.67 0.80
CA SER A 217 2.06 12.41 -0.36
C SER A 217 1.32 11.54 -1.37
N ARG A 218 1.54 10.23 -1.37
CA ARG A 218 0.99 9.30 -2.37
C ARG A 218 0.42 8.04 -1.74
N TYR A 219 -0.44 7.37 -2.53
CA TYR A 219 -0.94 6.03 -2.22
C TYR A 219 -0.46 5.04 -3.28
N TYR A 220 0.12 3.92 -2.83
CA TYR A 220 0.54 2.82 -3.67
C TYR A 220 -0.49 1.69 -3.60
N GLN A 221 -0.98 1.25 -4.79
CA GLN A 221 -1.93 0.14 -4.89
C GLN A 221 -1.21 -1.12 -5.42
N PRO A 222 -0.98 -2.13 -4.55
CA PRO A 222 -0.26 -3.35 -4.94
C PRO A 222 -0.96 -4.16 -6.02
N GLU A 223 -2.30 -4.09 -6.11
CA GLU A 223 -3.07 -4.86 -7.08
C GLU A 223 -2.76 -4.45 -8.52
N ILE A 224 -2.50 -3.16 -8.73
CA ILE A 224 -2.13 -2.57 -10.02
C ILE A 224 -0.64 -2.22 -10.11
N CYS A 225 0.13 -2.55 -9.07
CA CYS A 225 1.59 -2.40 -8.99
C CYS A 225 2.08 -0.96 -9.22
N ARG A 226 1.30 0.08 -8.77
CA ARG A 226 1.62 1.48 -9.01
C ARG A 226 1.01 2.44 -7.99
N PHE A 227 1.48 3.68 -8.04
CA PHE A 227 0.84 4.81 -7.37
C PHE A 227 -0.47 5.17 -8.08
N ILE A 228 -1.45 5.67 -7.31
CA ILE A 228 -2.77 6.09 -7.83
C ILE A 228 -2.86 7.61 -8.06
N SER A 229 -1.78 8.34 -7.84
CA SER A 229 -1.61 9.76 -8.15
C SER A 229 -0.27 10.00 -8.83
N ALA A 230 -0.17 11.07 -9.61
CA ALA A 230 1.11 11.54 -10.15
C ALA A 230 2.06 12.00 -9.02
N ASP A 231 3.34 12.13 -9.34
CA ASP A 231 4.30 12.78 -8.45
C ASP A 231 4.02 14.29 -8.36
N THR A 232 4.37 14.90 -7.24
CA THR A 232 4.25 16.36 -7.10
C THR A 232 5.31 17.04 -7.96
N ILE A 233 4.97 18.20 -8.56
CA ILE A 233 5.87 18.98 -9.43
C ILE A 233 7.19 19.36 -8.72
N GLU A 234 7.17 19.54 -7.41
CA GLU A 234 8.36 19.83 -6.60
C GLU A 234 9.47 18.77 -6.69
N VAL A 235 9.12 17.51 -6.99
CA VAL A 235 10.11 16.43 -7.18
C VAL A 235 10.76 16.52 -8.58
N LEU A 236 10.07 17.10 -9.56
CA LEU A 236 10.59 17.27 -10.92
C LEU A 236 11.56 18.45 -11.03
N ASP A 237 11.34 19.52 -10.26
CA ASP A 237 12.22 20.71 -10.26
C ASP A 237 13.58 20.44 -9.57
N CYS A 238 13.65 19.52 -8.61
CA CYS A 238 14.91 19.16 -7.95
C CYS A 238 15.88 18.33 -8.83
N GLN A 239 15.45 17.85 -10.00
CA GLN A 239 16.32 17.14 -10.94
C GLN A 239 16.81 18.01 -12.12
N GLY A 240 16.39 19.27 -12.20
CA GLY A 240 16.76 20.20 -13.27
C GLY A 240 18.10 20.90 -13.11
N ASP A 241 18.74 20.86 -11.95
CA ASP A 241 19.97 21.61 -11.63
C ASP A 241 21.23 20.73 -11.53
N GLN A 242 21.30 19.61 -12.24
CA GLN A 242 22.53 18.84 -12.41
C GLN A 242 22.78 18.60 -13.92
N LEU A 243 23.19 19.66 -14.62
CA LEU A 243 23.96 19.62 -15.89
C LEU A 243 25.25 20.36 -15.71
#